data_79d672d3a907f66c5b901973b16d3e36
#
_entry.id   79d672d3a907f66c5b901973b16d3e36
#
_cell.length_a   1.000
_cell.length_b   1.000
_cell.length_c   1.000
_cell.angle_alpha   90.00
_cell.angle_beta   90.00
_cell.angle_gamma   90.00
#
_symmetry.space_group_name_H-M   'P 1'
#
loop_
_entity.id
_entity.type
_entity.pdbx_description
1 polymer ?
#
loop_
_entity_poly.entity_id
_entity_poly.type
_entity_poly.pdbx_seq_one_letter_code
_entity_poly.pdbx_strand_id
1 'polypeptide(L)' 'MKNKMKKYICDVCAYEYDPAVGDPENGIAAGTAFEDLPEDWVCPLCGVGKDEFSVVE' A
#
# COMPACT_ATOMS: atom_id res chain seq x y z
N MET A 1 15.85 -11.22 10.34
CA MET A 1 14.78 -11.39 10.52
C MET A 1 13.87 -11.19 9.48
N LYS A 2 12.87 -11.81 9.48
CA LYS A 2 12.04 -11.75 8.49
C LYS A 2 11.11 -10.65 8.55
N ASN A 3 10.88 -10.00 7.54
CA ASN A 3 9.98 -8.93 7.49
C ASN A 3 8.62 -9.44 7.18
N LYS A 4 7.64 -9.15 8.03
CA LYS A 4 6.35 -9.65 7.79
C LYS A 4 5.54 -8.81 6.89
N MET A 5 5.94 -7.58 6.58
CA MET A 5 5.17 -6.67 5.76
C MET A 5 5.64 -6.77 4.32
N LYS A 6 4.72 -7.00 3.42
CA LYS A 6 5.04 -7.18 2.02
C LYS A 6 4.62 -5.95 1.23
N LYS A 7 5.28 -5.73 0.10
CA LYS A 7 4.90 -4.65 -0.78
C LYS A 7 3.70 -5.06 -1.61
N TYR A 8 2.92 -4.10 -2.01
CA TYR A 8 1.77 -4.32 -2.85
C TYR A 8 1.85 -3.38 -4.04
N ILE A 9 1.37 -3.84 -5.18
CA ILE A 9 1.42 -3.04 -6.39
C ILE A 9 0.01 -2.85 -6.92
N CYS A 10 -0.28 -1.63 -7.37
CA CYS A 10 -1.55 -1.33 -7.97
C CYS A 10 -1.62 -1.99 -9.35
N ASP A 11 -2.69 -2.76 -9.60
CA ASP A 11 -2.81 -3.46 -10.85
C ASP A 11 -3.21 -2.55 -12.00
N VAL A 12 -3.57 -1.31 -11.72
CA VAL A 12 -4.02 -0.37 -12.73
C VAL A 12 -2.90 0.55 -13.18
N CYS A 13 -2.20 1.18 -12.24
CA CYS A 13 -1.17 2.16 -12.58
C CYS A 13 0.22 1.76 -12.16
N ALA A 14 0.36 0.60 -11.51
CA ALA A 14 1.65 0.08 -11.06
C ALA A 14 2.28 0.85 -9.91
N TYR A 15 1.49 1.64 -9.18
CA TYR A 15 1.99 2.28 -7.97
C TYR A 15 2.33 1.20 -6.95
N GLU A 16 3.49 1.32 -6.31
CA GLU A 16 3.91 0.32 -5.36
C GLU A 16 3.80 0.86 -3.95
N TYR A 17 3.03 0.19 -3.11
CA TYR A 17 2.93 0.56 -1.70
C TYR A 17 4.00 -0.20 -0.93
N ASP A 18 4.94 0.53 -0.33
CA ASP A 18 6.02 -0.05 0.45
C ASP A 18 5.71 0.23 1.92
N PRO A 19 5.40 -0.80 2.71
CA PRO A 19 5.06 -0.55 4.13
C PRO A 19 6.18 0.11 4.90
N ALA A 20 7.44 -0.08 4.49
CA ALA A 20 8.53 0.58 5.19
C ALA A 20 8.51 2.09 5.01
N VAL A 21 7.87 2.56 3.96
CA VAL A 21 7.78 3.98 3.67
C VAL A 21 6.42 4.55 4.07
N GLY A 22 5.37 3.76 3.89
CA GLY A 22 4.02 4.22 4.15
C GLY A 22 3.54 5.17 3.06
N ASP A 23 2.60 6.03 3.44
CA ASP A 23 2.05 7.01 2.52
C ASP A 23 1.79 8.28 3.31
N PRO A 24 2.86 8.97 3.73
CA PRO A 24 2.69 10.10 4.65
C PRO A 24 1.85 11.23 4.08
N GLU A 25 1.82 11.39 2.76
CA GLU A 25 1.00 12.44 2.18
C GLU A 25 -0.47 12.20 2.41
N ASN A 26 -0.86 10.96 2.65
CA ASN A 26 -2.24 10.61 2.93
C ASN A 26 -2.43 10.15 4.36
N GLY A 27 -1.48 10.48 5.23
CA GLY A 27 -1.64 10.21 6.65
C GLY A 27 -1.27 8.80 7.08
N ILE A 28 -0.55 8.05 6.23
CA ILE A 28 -0.17 6.69 6.56
C ILE A 28 1.29 6.69 6.99
N ALA A 29 1.53 6.38 8.23
CA ALA A 29 2.87 6.41 8.78
C ALA A 29 3.72 5.26 8.23
N ALA A 30 5.03 5.49 8.15
CA ALA A 30 5.94 4.42 7.79
C ALA A 30 5.79 3.28 8.80
N GLY A 31 5.88 2.06 8.31
CA GLY A 31 5.71 0.88 9.14
C GLY A 31 4.30 0.35 9.18
N THR A 32 3.39 0.91 8.40
CA THR A 32 2.01 0.46 8.35
C THR A 32 1.88 -0.62 7.29
N ALA A 33 1.45 -1.80 7.68
CA ALA A 33 1.24 -2.89 6.73
C ALA A 33 0.05 -2.56 5.84
N PHE A 34 0.07 -3.11 4.62
CA PHE A 34 -1.03 -2.86 3.69
C PHE A 34 -2.36 -3.28 4.28
N GLU A 35 -2.37 -4.39 5.02
CA GLU A 35 -3.61 -4.88 5.63
C GLU A 35 -4.14 -3.94 6.69
N ASP A 36 -3.29 -3.08 7.24
CA ASP A 36 -3.70 -2.15 8.28
C ASP A 36 -4.16 -0.81 7.71
N LEU A 37 -4.13 -0.65 6.40
CA LEU A 37 -4.62 0.60 5.81
C LEU A 37 -6.12 0.71 5.99
N PRO A 38 -6.66 1.93 6.09
CA PRO A 38 -8.10 2.10 6.19
C PRO A 38 -8.79 1.49 4.99
N GLU A 39 -10.01 1.05 5.16
CA GLU A 39 -10.72 0.43 4.06
C GLU A 39 -10.99 1.40 2.93
N ASP A 40 -11.05 2.69 3.24
CA ASP A 40 -11.30 3.68 2.22
C ASP A 40 -10.02 4.26 1.64
N TRP A 41 -8.86 3.72 2.01
CA TRP A 41 -7.61 4.16 1.40
C TRP A 41 -7.61 3.76 -0.07
N VAL A 42 -7.14 4.66 -0.91
CA VAL A 42 -7.11 4.41 -2.34
C VAL A 42 -5.73 4.71 -2.87
N CYS A 43 -5.45 4.20 -4.06
CA CYS A 43 -4.17 4.46 -4.71
C CYS A 43 -3.99 5.96 -4.89
N PRO A 44 -2.88 6.53 -4.42
CA PRO A 44 -2.68 7.96 -4.54
C PRO A 44 -2.46 8.45 -5.97
N LEU A 45 -2.21 7.54 -6.89
CA LEU A 45 -1.98 7.95 -8.28
C LEU A 45 -3.22 7.80 -9.15
N CYS A 46 -3.96 6.71 -9.01
CA CYS A 46 -5.10 6.49 -9.89
C CYS A 46 -6.44 6.37 -9.16
N GLY A 47 -6.42 6.28 -7.84
CA GLY A 47 -7.66 6.36 -7.08
C GLY A 47 -8.44 5.07 -6.92
N VAL A 48 -7.90 3.93 -7.35
CA VAL A 48 -8.64 2.67 -7.17
C VAL A 48 -8.47 2.18 -5.74
N GLY A 49 -9.37 1.33 -5.30
CA GLY A 49 -9.35 0.83 -3.94
C GLY A 49 -8.31 -0.25 -3.70
N LYS A 50 -8.24 -0.71 -2.46
CA LYS A 50 -7.25 -1.70 -2.07
C LYS A 50 -7.44 -3.02 -2.81
N ASP A 51 -8.64 -3.32 -3.24
CA ASP A 51 -8.90 -4.58 -3.93
C ASP A 51 -8.28 -4.64 -5.32
N GLU A 52 -7.74 -3.53 -5.81
CA GLU A 52 -7.04 -3.53 -7.08
C GLU A 52 -5.53 -3.67 -6.90
N PHE A 53 -5.08 -4.08 -5.73
CA PHE A 53 -3.66 -4.26 -5.46
C PHE A 53 -3.33 -5.73 -5.34
N SER A 54 -2.13 -6.09 -5.78
CA SER A 54 -1.61 -7.44 -5.66
C SER A 54 -0.33 -7.43 -4.85
N VAL A 55 -0.10 -8.50 -4.10
CA VAL A 55 1.09 -8.57 -3.28
C VAL A 55 2.31 -8.81 -4.15
N VAL A 56 3.40 -8.13 -3.82
CA VAL A 56 4.67 -8.29 -4.50
C VAL A 56 5.58 -9.05 -3.55
N GLU A 57 6.00 -10.23 -3.92
CA GLU A 57 6.82 -11.03 -3.02
C GLU A 57 8.29 -11.02 -3.37
#